data_a717e8c294139d4eba34c42818f4bc34
#
_entry.id   a717e8c294139d4eba34c42818f4bc34
#
_cell.length_a   1.000
_cell.length_b   1.000
_cell.length_c   1.000
_cell.angle_alpha   90.00
_cell.angle_beta   90.00
_cell.angle_gamma   90.00
#
_symmetry.space_group_name_H-M   'P 1'
#
loop_
_entity.id
_entity.type
_entity.pdbx_description
1 polymer ?
#
loop_
_entity_poly.entity_id
_entity_poly.type
_entity_poly.pdbx_seq_one_letter_code
_entity_poly.pdbx_strand_id
1 'polypeptide(L)'
;MNEEIKGRYALIRKEGEVGTGCWKAWCLGMKPIEEAAREWEREFRRIEYPWLCWNIHDRWCILQQKLVTLTGWTPVVGCDTNIDNPTILPGSVYVDFNKILKLPMIQMQFPLEFVFLFTKRLAYWHSDFIASIPDMQKFSAVFKSLRDGEMAATWTLRGIIGFKFRKLNRIFELIGCATANASREQFELGCGWWRNNSFHPNFREKDFKKSPYYDHGMGVTIWHKKYGGKVIDLNPNEKRGHASNYLLKQQPKKANHRSKVQDMTEYYNLDEMAANLGIAHLLP
;
A
#
# COMPACT_ATOMS: atom_id res chain seq x y z
N MET A 1 -25.49 10.53 -3.69
CA MET A 1 -24.74 9.33 -3.26
C MET A 1 -25.63 8.12 -3.47
N ASN A 2 -25.14 7.10 -4.15
CA ASN A 2 -25.90 5.88 -4.42
C ASN A 2 -26.20 5.14 -3.09
N GLU A 3 -27.46 4.79 -2.83
CA GLU A 3 -27.89 4.09 -1.60
C GLU A 3 -27.21 2.72 -1.45
N GLU A 4 -26.89 2.06 -2.55
CA GLU A 4 -26.13 0.81 -2.56
C GLU A 4 -24.71 1.00 -1.98
N ILE A 5 -24.04 2.10 -2.33
CA ILE A 5 -22.72 2.44 -1.80
C ILE A 5 -22.81 2.75 -0.30
N LYS A 6 -23.85 3.46 0.15
CA LYS A 6 -24.06 3.72 1.58
C LYS A 6 -24.25 2.42 2.37
N GLY A 7 -25.05 1.49 1.85
CA GLY A 7 -25.28 0.19 2.49
C GLY A 7 -24.00 -0.62 2.62
N ARG A 8 -23.17 -0.67 1.58
CA ARG A 8 -21.86 -1.35 1.59
C ARG A 8 -20.91 -0.72 2.62
N TYR A 9 -20.87 0.60 2.68
CA TYR A 9 -20.05 1.31 3.67
C TYR A 9 -20.49 1.00 5.11
N ALA A 10 -21.80 0.96 5.38
CA ALA A 10 -22.33 0.64 6.68
C ALA A 10 -21.96 -0.77 7.15
N LEU A 11 -21.96 -1.75 6.24
CA LEU A 11 -21.50 -3.12 6.50
C LEU A 11 -20.01 -3.17 6.87
N ILE A 12 -19.18 -2.51 6.06
CA ILE A 12 -17.72 -2.50 6.27
C ILE A 12 -17.36 -1.74 7.55
N ARG A 13 -18.06 -0.67 7.87
CA ARG A 13 -17.85 0.11 9.09
C ARG A 13 -18.10 -0.68 10.37
N LYS A 14 -19.04 -1.63 10.35
CA LYS A 14 -19.30 -2.52 11.49
C LYS A 14 -18.14 -3.46 11.79
N GLU A 15 -17.31 -3.77 10.80
CA GLU A 15 -16.21 -4.72 10.92
C GLU A 15 -14.87 -4.09 11.28
N GLY A 16 -14.83 -2.78 11.52
CA GLY A 16 -13.63 -2.05 11.88
C GLY A 16 -13.38 -0.78 11.04
N GLU A 17 -12.42 0.02 11.44
CA GLU A 17 -12.09 1.31 10.85
C GLU A 17 -11.73 1.20 9.36
N VAL A 18 -12.71 1.36 8.51
CA VAL A 18 -12.49 1.53 7.09
C VAL A 18 -11.92 2.92 6.84
N GLY A 19 -10.95 3.02 5.96
CA GLY A 19 -10.36 4.29 5.56
C GLY A 19 -11.42 5.31 5.16
N THR A 20 -11.78 6.17 6.10
CA THR A 20 -12.77 7.22 5.92
C THR A 20 -12.44 8.15 4.76
N GLY A 21 -11.14 8.32 4.47
CA GLY A 21 -10.65 9.11 3.34
C GLY A 21 -11.08 8.56 1.98
N CYS A 22 -10.92 7.27 1.76
CA CYS A 22 -11.33 6.65 0.48
C CYS A 22 -12.85 6.72 0.27
N TRP A 23 -13.63 6.48 1.33
CA TRP A 23 -15.06 6.66 1.27
C TRP A 23 -15.47 8.08 0.92
N LYS A 24 -14.87 9.08 1.57
CA LYS A 24 -15.15 10.48 1.29
C LYS A 24 -14.80 10.86 -0.15
N ALA A 25 -13.68 10.31 -0.68
CA ALA A 25 -13.33 10.51 -2.08
C ALA A 25 -14.40 9.98 -3.04
N TRP A 26 -14.89 8.76 -2.83
CA TRP A 26 -15.98 8.20 -3.63
C TRP A 26 -17.28 9.00 -3.52
N CYS A 27 -17.54 9.62 -2.36
CA CYS A 27 -18.71 10.49 -2.16
C CYS A 27 -18.66 11.80 -2.97
N LEU A 28 -17.49 12.24 -3.41
CA LEU A 28 -17.34 13.40 -4.29
C LEU A 28 -17.95 13.17 -5.68
N GLY A 29 -18.10 11.90 -6.08
CA GLY A 29 -18.52 11.49 -7.40
C GLY A 29 -17.36 11.36 -8.38
N MET A 30 -17.65 10.84 -9.57
CA MET A 30 -16.61 10.49 -10.55
C MET A 30 -15.86 11.68 -11.12
N LYS A 31 -16.52 12.80 -11.38
CA LYS A 31 -15.89 13.97 -12.03
C LYS A 31 -14.66 14.51 -11.29
N PRO A 32 -14.71 14.83 -9.99
CA PRO A 32 -13.53 15.23 -9.23
C PRO A 32 -12.45 14.15 -9.17
N ILE A 33 -12.85 12.87 -9.10
CA ILE A 33 -11.91 11.74 -9.08
C ILE A 33 -11.15 11.65 -10.41
N GLU A 34 -11.83 11.75 -11.53
CA GLU A 34 -11.22 11.75 -12.87
C GLU A 34 -10.29 12.95 -13.07
N GLU A 35 -10.65 14.11 -12.55
CA GLU A 35 -9.81 15.30 -12.61
C GLU A 35 -8.53 15.12 -11.78
N ALA A 36 -8.64 14.60 -10.57
CA ALA A 36 -7.50 14.26 -9.73
C ALA A 36 -6.61 13.19 -10.38
N ALA A 37 -7.21 12.15 -10.95
CA ALA A 37 -6.50 11.08 -11.64
C ALA A 37 -5.69 11.60 -12.84
N ARG A 38 -6.21 12.55 -13.62
CA ARG A 38 -5.48 13.20 -14.73
C ARG A 38 -4.31 14.06 -14.24
N GLU A 39 -4.43 14.70 -13.07
CA GLU A 39 -3.33 15.42 -12.45
C GLU A 39 -2.22 14.45 -12.06
N TRP A 40 -2.57 13.36 -11.37
CA TRP A 40 -1.60 12.33 -10.98
C TRP A 40 -0.94 11.69 -12.20
N GLU A 41 -1.69 11.42 -13.26
CA GLU A 41 -1.15 10.89 -14.52
C GLU A 41 -0.08 11.81 -15.11
N ARG A 42 -0.27 13.13 -15.11
CA ARG A 42 0.71 14.09 -15.61
C ARG A 42 2.04 14.00 -14.86
N GLU A 43 1.96 13.87 -13.53
CA GLU A 43 3.15 13.74 -12.69
C GLU A 43 3.88 12.41 -12.94
N PHE A 44 3.15 11.32 -13.07
CA PHE A 44 3.74 9.98 -13.22
C PHE A 44 4.26 9.69 -14.63
N ARG A 45 3.76 10.32 -15.68
CA ARG A 45 4.21 10.08 -17.07
C ARG A 45 5.71 10.31 -17.30
N ARG A 46 6.36 11.10 -16.48
CA ARG A 46 7.79 11.45 -16.59
C ARG A 46 8.70 10.51 -15.79
N ILE A 47 8.11 9.59 -15.03
CA ILE A 47 8.84 8.72 -14.11
C ILE A 47 8.87 7.30 -14.68
N GLU A 48 10.06 6.82 -15.03
CA GLU A 48 10.20 5.49 -15.64
C GLU A 48 9.96 4.35 -14.65
N TYR A 49 10.53 4.46 -13.46
CA TYR A 49 10.45 3.46 -12.40
C TYR A 49 9.96 4.09 -11.10
N PRO A 50 8.67 4.45 -10.99
CA PRO A 50 8.14 5.03 -9.76
C PRO A 50 8.00 3.98 -8.65
N TRP A 51 8.44 4.36 -7.44
CA TRP A 51 8.22 3.58 -6.22
C TRP A 51 7.59 4.49 -5.18
N LEU A 52 6.34 4.24 -4.83
CA LEU A 52 5.59 5.08 -3.92
C LEU A 52 6.10 4.92 -2.49
N CYS A 53 6.49 6.04 -1.88
CA CYS A 53 6.85 6.20 -0.48
C CYS A 53 5.79 7.06 0.20
N TRP A 54 4.84 6.44 0.88
CA TRP A 54 3.75 7.17 1.51
C TRP A 54 4.18 7.70 2.88
N ASN A 55 4.23 9.01 3.02
CA ASN A 55 4.69 9.65 4.25
C ASN A 55 3.56 9.74 5.28
N ILE A 56 3.68 8.97 6.34
CA ILE A 56 2.91 9.09 7.59
C ILE A 56 3.81 9.54 8.74
N HIS A 57 5.14 9.46 8.55
CA HIS A 57 6.17 9.87 9.49
C HIS A 57 7.46 10.15 8.74
N ASP A 58 7.98 11.36 8.86
CA ASP A 58 9.04 11.88 8.01
C ASP A 58 10.35 11.05 8.08
N ARG A 59 10.80 10.64 9.27
CA ARG A 59 12.00 9.79 9.43
C ARG A 59 11.90 8.47 8.65
N TRP A 60 10.73 7.81 8.68
CA TRP A 60 10.48 6.60 7.93
C TRP A 60 10.52 6.86 6.42
N CYS A 61 9.84 7.91 5.99
CA CYS A 61 9.76 8.28 4.59
C CYS A 61 11.13 8.67 4.01
N ILE A 62 11.96 9.41 4.78
CA ILE A 62 13.34 9.76 4.38
C ILE A 62 14.18 8.49 4.18
N LEU A 63 14.12 7.55 5.13
CA LEU A 63 14.84 6.29 5.01
C LEU A 63 14.35 5.48 3.80
N GLN A 64 13.04 5.42 3.59
CA GLN A 64 12.45 4.78 2.43
C GLN A 64 12.93 5.41 1.11
N GLN A 65 12.95 6.74 1.01
CA GLN A 65 13.47 7.44 -0.18
C GLN A 65 14.92 7.04 -0.47
N LYS A 66 15.78 7.02 0.56
CA LYS A 66 17.20 6.60 0.42
C LYS A 66 17.30 5.17 -0.09
N LEU A 67 16.55 4.23 0.51
CA LEU A 67 16.55 2.82 0.12
C LEU A 67 16.09 2.62 -1.34
N VAL A 68 15.04 3.32 -1.75
CA VAL A 68 14.54 3.25 -3.13
C VAL A 68 15.56 3.79 -4.11
N THR A 69 16.18 4.93 -3.82
CA THR A 69 17.21 5.55 -4.68
C THR A 69 18.39 4.60 -4.93
N LEU A 70 18.81 3.82 -3.92
CA LEU A 70 19.88 2.83 -4.07
C LEU A 70 19.57 1.71 -5.07
N THR A 71 18.31 1.53 -5.44
CA THR A 71 17.87 0.52 -6.41
C THR A 71 17.75 1.04 -7.85
N GLY A 72 17.97 2.33 -8.04
CA GLY A 72 17.78 3.01 -9.33
C GLY A 72 16.29 3.22 -9.69
N TRP A 73 15.41 3.17 -8.71
CA TRP A 73 14.00 3.59 -8.83
C TRP A 73 13.87 5.04 -8.35
N THR A 74 12.82 5.72 -8.82
CA THR A 74 12.48 7.06 -8.39
C THR A 74 11.53 7.00 -7.21
N PRO A 75 11.91 7.47 -6.02
CA PRO A 75 10.97 7.61 -4.91
C PRO A 75 9.90 8.64 -5.26
N VAL A 76 8.64 8.25 -5.17
CA VAL A 76 7.50 9.17 -5.31
C VAL A 76 6.87 9.34 -3.95
N VAL A 77 6.95 10.53 -3.40
CA VAL A 77 6.42 10.84 -2.06
C VAL A 77 5.00 11.35 -2.18
N GLY A 78 4.06 10.64 -1.58
CA GLY A 78 2.74 11.14 -1.22
C GLY A 78 2.60 11.20 0.29
N CYS A 79 1.68 11.97 0.83
CA CYS A 79 1.48 12.04 2.27
C CYS A 79 0.00 12.15 2.66
N ASP A 80 -0.28 11.77 3.90
CA ASP A 80 -1.54 12.11 4.53
C ASP A 80 -1.62 13.63 4.72
N THR A 81 -2.81 14.18 4.63
CA THR A 81 -3.05 15.63 4.68
C THR A 81 -2.72 16.28 6.03
N ASN A 82 -2.43 15.48 7.04
CA ASN A 82 -1.96 15.95 8.35
C ASN A 82 -0.43 16.06 8.46
N ILE A 83 0.30 15.80 7.38
CA ILE A 83 1.75 16.00 7.28
C ILE A 83 2.02 17.28 6.49
N ASP A 84 2.44 18.32 7.18
CA ASP A 84 2.87 19.57 6.54
C ASP A 84 4.33 19.46 6.08
N ASN A 85 4.57 19.87 4.83
CA ASN A 85 5.93 19.98 4.25
C ASN A 85 6.80 18.71 4.42
N PRO A 86 6.46 17.60 3.75
CA PRO A 86 7.27 16.40 3.83
C PRO A 86 8.70 16.65 3.29
N THR A 87 9.68 16.03 3.90
CA THR A 87 11.07 16.13 3.43
C THR A 87 11.27 15.35 2.13
N ILE A 88 11.61 16.04 1.05
CA ILE A 88 11.84 15.46 -0.26
C ILE A 88 13.34 15.46 -0.55
N LEU A 89 13.92 14.28 -0.71
CA LEU A 89 15.34 14.13 -1.01
C LEU A 89 15.64 14.40 -2.50
N PRO A 90 16.87 14.82 -2.84
CA PRO A 90 17.28 14.94 -4.23
C PRO A 90 17.04 13.64 -5.01
N GLY A 91 16.44 13.76 -6.19
CA GLY A 91 16.04 12.61 -7.01
C GLY A 91 14.69 11.98 -6.67
N SER A 92 14.02 12.44 -5.60
CA SER A 92 12.64 12.09 -5.29
C SER A 92 11.66 13.07 -5.90
N VAL A 93 10.42 12.61 -6.14
CA VAL A 93 9.32 13.43 -6.68
C VAL A 93 8.22 13.51 -5.63
N TYR A 94 7.75 14.72 -5.33
CA TYR A 94 6.57 14.91 -4.49
C TYR A 94 5.31 15.03 -5.35
N VAL A 95 4.27 14.29 -4.98
CA VAL A 95 2.95 14.37 -5.60
C VAL A 95 1.91 14.70 -4.53
N ASP A 96 1.29 15.87 -4.65
CA ASP A 96 0.15 16.23 -3.82
C ASP A 96 -1.13 15.53 -4.33
N PHE A 97 -1.39 14.35 -3.81
CA PHE A 97 -2.56 13.57 -4.18
C PHE A 97 -3.89 14.20 -3.74
N ASN A 98 -3.85 15.18 -2.85
CA ASN A 98 -5.04 15.82 -2.32
C ASN A 98 -5.34 17.20 -2.91
N LYS A 99 -4.49 17.68 -3.80
CA LYS A 99 -4.58 19.02 -4.41
C LYS A 99 -5.96 19.34 -5.00
N ILE A 100 -6.59 18.38 -5.66
CA ILE A 100 -7.91 18.54 -6.30
C ILE A 100 -9.03 18.07 -5.38
N LEU A 101 -8.86 16.94 -4.72
CA LEU A 101 -9.91 16.32 -3.92
C LEU A 101 -10.21 17.09 -2.62
N LYS A 102 -9.21 17.77 -2.06
CA LYS A 102 -9.33 18.58 -0.82
C LYS A 102 -10.04 17.85 0.32
N LEU A 103 -9.72 16.58 0.49
CA LEU A 103 -10.25 15.77 1.56
C LEU A 103 -9.56 16.11 2.89
N PRO A 104 -10.22 15.96 4.03
CA PRO A 104 -9.58 16.13 5.34
C PRO A 104 -8.39 15.19 5.55
N MET A 105 -8.45 14.00 4.96
CA MET A 105 -7.37 13.02 4.92
C MET A 105 -7.51 12.17 3.66
N ILE A 106 -6.39 11.93 2.98
CA ILE A 106 -6.31 10.98 1.88
C ILE A 106 -5.35 9.86 2.27
N GLN A 107 -5.78 8.63 2.10
CA GLN A 107 -4.95 7.46 2.36
C GLN A 107 -4.37 6.93 1.05
N MET A 108 -3.17 6.39 1.11
CA MET A 108 -2.42 5.82 -0.01
C MET A 108 -3.27 4.92 -0.93
N GLN A 109 -4.19 4.19 -0.35
CA GLN A 109 -5.02 3.22 -1.04
C GLN A 109 -5.84 3.80 -2.17
N PHE A 110 -6.37 5.00 -1.96
CA PHE A 110 -7.24 5.61 -2.94
C PHE A 110 -6.49 6.06 -4.20
N PRO A 111 -5.43 6.87 -4.11
CA PRO A 111 -4.67 7.23 -5.31
C PRO A 111 -4.00 6.04 -5.99
N LEU A 112 -3.56 5.02 -5.25
CA LEU A 112 -2.95 3.82 -5.84
C LEU A 112 -3.84 3.11 -6.86
N GLU A 113 -5.15 3.05 -6.64
CA GLU A 113 -6.11 2.45 -7.57
C GLU A 113 -6.03 3.05 -8.98
N PHE A 114 -5.69 4.33 -9.07
CA PHE A 114 -5.62 5.06 -10.33
C PHE A 114 -4.20 5.16 -10.88
N VAL A 115 -3.23 5.42 -10.01
CA VAL A 115 -1.83 5.63 -10.43
C VAL A 115 -1.25 4.38 -11.09
N PHE A 116 -1.63 3.21 -10.65
CA PHE A 116 -1.28 1.95 -11.31
C PHE A 116 -1.70 1.89 -12.78
N LEU A 117 -2.79 2.57 -13.16
CA LEU A 117 -3.30 2.56 -14.53
C LEU A 117 -2.45 3.42 -15.49
N PHE A 118 -1.66 4.36 -14.96
CA PHE A 118 -0.93 5.34 -15.74
C PHE A 118 0.55 5.00 -15.93
N THR A 119 1.06 4.09 -15.13
CA THR A 119 2.46 3.71 -15.10
C THR A 119 2.65 2.37 -15.80
N LYS A 120 3.76 2.19 -16.51
CA LYS A 120 4.11 0.86 -17.05
C LYS A 120 4.24 -0.15 -15.91
N ARG A 121 4.78 0.28 -14.80
CA ARG A 121 4.85 -0.44 -13.53
C ARG A 121 4.97 0.54 -12.37
N LEU A 122 4.40 0.20 -11.24
CA LEU A 122 4.50 0.99 -10.01
C LEU A 122 4.84 0.06 -8.86
N ALA A 123 5.94 0.35 -8.18
CA ALA A 123 6.27 -0.28 -6.91
C ALA A 123 5.68 0.51 -5.74
N TYR A 124 5.40 -0.19 -4.66
CA TYR A 124 4.83 0.37 -3.44
C TYR A 124 5.25 -0.49 -2.24
N TRP A 125 5.16 0.06 -1.07
CA TRP A 125 5.32 -0.61 0.22
C TRP A 125 4.53 0.07 1.33
N HIS A 126 4.42 -0.60 2.46
CA HIS A 126 3.88 0.03 3.66
C HIS A 126 4.77 1.17 4.15
N SER A 127 4.15 2.20 4.69
CA SER A 127 4.86 3.35 5.28
C SER A 127 5.71 2.98 6.50
N ASP A 128 5.43 1.84 7.13
CA ASP A 128 6.15 1.29 8.28
C ASP A 128 6.95 0.01 7.95
N PHE A 129 7.36 -0.13 6.68
CA PHE A 129 8.20 -1.22 6.21
C PHE A 129 9.54 -0.70 5.67
N ILE A 130 10.62 -1.34 6.07
CA ILE A 130 11.98 -1.15 5.55
C ILE A 130 12.63 -2.51 5.29
N ALA A 131 13.64 -2.55 4.43
CA ALA A 131 14.35 -3.78 4.09
C ALA A 131 15.87 -3.55 4.04
N SER A 132 16.63 -4.63 4.11
CA SER A 132 18.08 -4.57 3.89
C SER A 132 18.42 -4.17 2.46
N ILE A 133 19.61 -3.61 2.21
CA ILE A 133 20.04 -3.26 0.85
C ILE A 133 20.02 -4.46 -0.10
N PRO A 134 20.50 -5.67 0.28
CA PRO A 134 20.37 -6.84 -0.56
C PRO A 134 18.92 -7.22 -0.90
N ASP A 135 18.00 -7.12 0.07
CA ASP A 135 16.58 -7.39 -0.20
C ASP A 135 15.99 -6.34 -1.15
N MET A 136 16.32 -5.06 -0.98
CA MET A 136 15.89 -3.99 -1.89
C MET A 136 16.37 -4.22 -3.32
N GLN A 137 17.63 -4.65 -3.51
CA GLN A 137 18.17 -5.00 -4.82
C GLN A 137 17.43 -6.20 -5.43
N LYS A 138 17.15 -7.24 -4.63
CA LYS A 138 16.36 -8.40 -5.04
C LYS A 138 14.95 -7.98 -5.48
N PHE A 139 14.26 -7.17 -4.69
CA PHE A 139 12.93 -6.67 -5.05
C PHE A 139 12.96 -5.86 -6.34
N SER A 140 13.91 -4.94 -6.47
CA SER A 140 14.10 -4.15 -7.68
C SER A 140 14.30 -5.04 -8.91
N ALA A 141 15.15 -6.06 -8.83
CA ALA A 141 15.39 -6.99 -9.92
C ALA A 141 14.10 -7.73 -10.33
N VAL A 142 13.33 -8.24 -9.36
CA VAL A 142 12.03 -8.87 -9.62
C VAL A 142 11.07 -7.87 -10.27
N PHE A 143 10.96 -6.66 -9.75
CA PHE A 143 10.06 -5.63 -10.28
C PHE A 143 10.39 -5.25 -11.73
N LYS A 144 11.68 -5.11 -12.04
CA LYS A 144 12.14 -4.81 -13.40
C LYS A 144 11.89 -5.97 -14.37
N SER A 145 11.90 -7.22 -13.90
CA SER A 145 11.68 -8.41 -14.72
C SER A 145 10.21 -8.77 -14.97
N LEU A 146 9.26 -8.11 -14.31
CA LEU A 146 7.83 -8.37 -14.51
C LEU A 146 7.45 -8.16 -15.98
N ARG A 147 6.79 -9.15 -16.54
CA ARG A 147 6.12 -9.01 -17.84
C ARG A 147 4.79 -8.28 -17.67
N ASP A 148 4.34 -7.63 -18.71
CA ASP A 148 3.05 -6.94 -18.65
C ASP A 148 1.91 -7.93 -18.36
N GLY A 149 0.99 -7.54 -17.48
CA GLY A 149 -0.03 -8.42 -16.89
C GLY A 149 0.43 -9.21 -15.66
N GLU A 150 1.69 -9.07 -15.22
CA GLU A 150 2.19 -9.69 -14.01
C GLU A 150 2.30 -8.68 -12.86
N MET A 151 2.30 -9.21 -11.65
CA MET A 151 2.47 -8.47 -10.41
C MET A 151 3.41 -9.23 -9.49
N ALA A 152 4.21 -8.51 -8.71
CA ALA A 152 4.94 -9.06 -7.58
C ALA A 152 4.30 -8.57 -6.28
N ALA A 153 4.13 -9.46 -5.30
CA ALA A 153 3.52 -9.13 -4.03
C ALA A 153 3.99 -10.08 -2.92
N THR A 154 3.61 -9.76 -1.70
CA THR A 154 3.94 -10.56 -0.53
C THR A 154 2.82 -11.55 -0.22
N TRP A 155 3.14 -12.83 -0.08
CA TRP A 155 2.23 -13.83 0.45
C TRP A 155 2.38 -13.93 1.96
N THR A 156 1.33 -13.72 2.71
CA THR A 156 1.38 -13.90 4.17
C THR A 156 1.16 -15.34 4.56
N LEU A 157 2.06 -15.80 5.42
CA LEU A 157 1.84 -16.96 6.28
C LEU A 157 1.27 -16.43 7.60
N ARG A 158 -0.04 -16.43 7.79
CA ARG A 158 -0.60 -16.13 9.10
C ARG A 158 -0.80 -17.38 9.92
N GLY A 159 -0.12 -17.38 11.06
CA GLY A 159 -0.54 -17.88 12.37
C GLY A 159 -0.63 -19.38 12.56
N ILE A 160 -0.07 -19.78 13.66
CA ILE A 160 -0.40 -21.02 14.36
C ILE A 160 -1.80 -20.80 14.96
N ILE A 161 -2.82 -21.39 14.36
CA ILE A 161 -4.13 -21.57 15.02
C ILE A 161 -4.17 -23.04 15.44
N GLY A 162 -3.87 -23.29 16.72
CA GLY A 162 -3.72 -24.64 17.24
C GLY A 162 -2.45 -25.31 16.70
N PHE A 163 -2.35 -26.62 16.77
CA PHE A 163 -1.21 -27.41 16.27
C PHE A 163 -1.11 -27.52 14.73
N LYS A 164 -1.89 -26.76 13.97
CA LYS A 164 -1.88 -26.80 12.49
C LYS A 164 -1.44 -25.47 11.91
N PHE A 165 -0.33 -25.47 11.19
CA PHE A 165 0.07 -24.36 10.32
C PHE A 165 -0.95 -24.21 9.19
N ARG A 166 -1.84 -23.23 9.26
CA ARG A 166 -2.63 -22.82 8.12
C ARG A 166 -1.87 -21.74 7.37
N LYS A 167 -1.34 -22.10 6.21
CA LYS A 167 -1.00 -21.12 5.17
C LYS A 167 -2.29 -20.43 4.78
N LEU A 168 -2.52 -19.24 5.30
CA LEU A 168 -3.49 -18.35 4.69
C LEU A 168 -2.84 -17.88 3.38
N ASN A 169 -3.14 -18.55 2.30
CA ASN A 169 -2.72 -18.19 0.95
C ASN A 169 -3.38 -16.87 0.57
N ARG A 170 -2.92 -15.78 1.16
CA ARG A 170 -3.44 -14.45 0.97
C ARG A 170 -2.30 -13.53 0.58
N ILE A 171 -2.53 -12.71 -0.41
CA ILE A 171 -1.63 -11.64 -0.78
C ILE A 171 -1.81 -10.49 0.21
N PHE A 172 -0.69 -9.91 0.59
CA PHE A 172 -0.60 -8.81 1.52
C PHE A 172 0.20 -7.67 0.88
N GLU A 173 -0.23 -6.45 1.09
CA GLU A 173 0.35 -5.30 0.42
C GLU A 173 1.63 -4.75 1.05
N LEU A 174 2.33 -5.52 1.85
CA LEU A 174 3.52 -5.05 2.55
C LEU A 174 4.54 -4.39 1.61
N ILE A 175 4.81 -5.06 0.52
CA ILE A 175 5.63 -4.57 -0.58
C ILE A 175 5.23 -5.28 -1.87
N GLY A 176 5.29 -4.58 -2.98
CA GLY A 176 5.02 -5.17 -4.28
C GLY A 176 5.21 -4.20 -5.44
N CYS A 177 4.94 -4.71 -6.63
CA CYS A 177 4.94 -3.95 -7.87
C CYS A 177 3.90 -4.53 -8.82
N ALA A 178 3.09 -3.68 -9.43
CA ALA A 178 2.14 -4.09 -10.46
C ALA A 178 2.48 -3.43 -11.80
N THR A 179 2.25 -4.19 -12.89
CA THR A 179 2.31 -3.64 -14.25
C THR A 179 0.96 -3.05 -14.65
N ALA A 180 0.93 -2.19 -15.68
CA ALA A 180 -0.26 -1.48 -16.11
C ALA A 180 -1.43 -2.42 -16.44
N ASN A 181 -1.19 -3.49 -17.18
CA ASN A 181 -2.26 -4.41 -17.56
C ASN A 181 -2.76 -5.24 -16.37
N ALA A 182 -1.88 -5.66 -15.45
CA ALA A 182 -2.31 -6.32 -14.21
C ALA A 182 -3.22 -5.40 -13.39
N SER A 183 -2.86 -4.14 -13.27
CA SER A 183 -3.64 -3.15 -12.52
C SER A 183 -4.97 -2.82 -13.20
N ARG A 184 -4.96 -2.70 -14.52
CA ARG A 184 -6.19 -2.46 -15.30
C ARG A 184 -7.18 -3.60 -15.16
N GLU A 185 -6.72 -4.83 -15.30
CA GLU A 185 -7.57 -6.01 -15.11
C GLU A 185 -8.14 -6.08 -13.70
N GLN A 186 -7.32 -5.83 -12.68
CA GLN A 186 -7.79 -5.75 -11.29
C GLN A 186 -8.85 -4.66 -11.10
N PHE A 187 -8.61 -3.47 -11.65
CA PHE A 187 -9.55 -2.36 -11.57
C PHE A 187 -10.89 -2.69 -12.25
N GLU A 188 -10.87 -3.21 -13.47
CA GLU A 188 -12.07 -3.59 -14.23
C GLU A 188 -12.88 -4.69 -13.53
N LEU A 189 -12.20 -5.62 -12.87
CA LEU A 189 -12.83 -6.69 -12.10
C LEU A 189 -13.27 -6.27 -10.69
N GLY A 190 -12.96 -5.05 -10.26
CA GLY A 190 -13.23 -4.58 -8.89
C GLY A 190 -12.40 -5.32 -7.84
N CYS A 191 -11.23 -5.80 -8.22
CA CYS A 191 -10.30 -6.61 -7.41
C CYS A 191 -9.08 -5.83 -6.94
N GLY A 192 -9.16 -4.51 -6.81
CA GLY A 192 -8.01 -3.68 -6.46
C GLY A 192 -7.39 -3.99 -5.10
N TRP A 193 -6.40 -3.21 -4.77
CA TRP A 193 -5.47 -3.47 -3.68
C TRP A 193 -6.09 -3.51 -2.29
N TRP A 194 -7.14 -2.73 -2.08
CA TRP A 194 -7.56 -2.43 -0.72
C TRP A 194 -9.01 -2.84 -0.49
N ARG A 195 -9.33 -3.14 0.74
CA ARG A 195 -10.72 -3.32 1.16
C ARG A 195 -11.64 -2.15 0.80
N ASN A 196 -11.06 -0.98 0.56
CA ASN A 196 -11.78 0.19 0.12
C ASN A 196 -12.34 0.08 -1.30
N ASN A 197 -11.88 -0.87 -2.09
CA ASN A 197 -12.48 -1.21 -3.37
C ASN A 197 -13.92 -1.68 -3.26
N SER A 198 -14.38 -2.02 -2.07
CA SER A 198 -15.79 -2.29 -1.85
C SER A 198 -16.71 -1.15 -2.27
N PHE A 199 -16.17 0.05 -2.48
CA PHE A 199 -16.89 1.20 -3.04
C PHE A 199 -16.75 1.33 -4.56
N HIS A 200 -15.85 0.56 -5.17
CA HIS A 200 -15.68 0.57 -6.61
C HIS A 200 -16.97 0.09 -7.31
N PRO A 201 -17.39 0.71 -8.45
CA PRO A 201 -18.61 0.31 -9.17
C PRO A 201 -18.65 -1.17 -9.55
N ASN A 202 -17.50 -1.76 -9.83
CA ASN A 202 -17.37 -3.16 -10.24
C ASN A 202 -17.19 -4.14 -9.08
N PHE A 203 -17.18 -3.65 -7.84
CA PHE A 203 -17.06 -4.50 -6.67
C PHE A 203 -18.25 -5.47 -6.57
N ARG A 204 -17.95 -6.74 -6.30
CA ARG A 204 -18.95 -7.79 -6.12
C ARG A 204 -18.84 -8.41 -4.74
N GLU A 205 -19.73 -8.04 -3.85
CA GLU A 205 -19.74 -8.48 -2.46
C GLU A 205 -19.67 -10.02 -2.31
N LYS A 206 -20.33 -10.78 -3.20
CA LYS A 206 -20.27 -12.24 -3.18
C LYS A 206 -18.87 -12.84 -3.22
N ASP A 207 -17.93 -12.15 -3.82
CA ASP A 207 -16.54 -12.60 -3.96
C ASP A 207 -15.78 -12.46 -2.63
N PHE A 208 -16.26 -11.58 -1.75
CA PHE A 208 -15.67 -11.27 -0.45
C PHE A 208 -16.40 -11.88 0.74
N LYS A 209 -17.60 -12.42 0.56
CA LYS A 209 -18.45 -12.95 1.66
C LYS A 209 -17.79 -14.04 2.52
N LYS A 210 -16.85 -14.79 1.96
CA LYS A 210 -16.15 -15.87 2.67
C LYS A 210 -14.83 -15.40 3.33
N SER A 211 -14.48 -14.14 3.16
CA SER A 211 -13.29 -13.59 3.79
C SER A 211 -13.71 -12.94 5.11
N PRO A 212 -13.21 -13.43 6.25
CA PRO A 212 -13.51 -12.81 7.54
C PRO A 212 -12.90 -11.40 7.67
N TYR A 213 -12.01 -11.00 6.73
CA TYR A 213 -11.28 -9.75 6.80
C TYR A 213 -11.22 -9.11 5.42
N TYR A 214 -11.90 -7.98 5.25
CA TYR A 214 -11.65 -7.03 4.17
C TYR A 214 -10.31 -6.34 4.45
N ASP A 215 -9.25 -7.05 4.36
CA ASP A 215 -7.94 -6.52 4.63
C ASP A 215 -7.19 -6.30 3.32
N HIS A 216 -6.18 -5.51 3.40
CA HIS A 216 -5.31 -5.11 2.31
C HIS A 216 -4.82 -6.33 1.50
N GLY A 217 -4.82 -6.22 0.18
CA GLY A 217 -4.44 -7.31 -0.73
C GLY A 217 -5.49 -8.40 -0.93
N MET A 218 -6.67 -8.30 -0.32
CA MET A 218 -7.72 -9.30 -0.53
C MET A 218 -8.25 -9.27 -1.96
N GLY A 219 -8.41 -8.09 -2.54
CA GLY A 219 -8.82 -7.97 -3.95
C GLY A 219 -7.81 -8.63 -4.89
N VAL A 220 -6.52 -8.41 -4.68
CA VAL A 220 -5.46 -9.07 -5.43
C VAL A 220 -5.46 -10.59 -5.22
N THR A 221 -5.76 -11.04 -4.01
CA THR A 221 -5.93 -12.47 -3.73
C THR A 221 -7.08 -13.08 -4.53
N ILE A 222 -8.18 -12.36 -4.65
CA ILE A 222 -9.34 -12.79 -5.47
C ILE A 222 -8.98 -12.78 -6.95
N TRP A 223 -8.34 -11.72 -7.43
CA TRP A 223 -7.84 -11.63 -8.80
C TRP A 223 -6.96 -12.84 -9.14
N HIS A 224 -5.97 -13.14 -8.32
CA HIS A 224 -5.10 -14.29 -8.53
C HIS A 224 -5.86 -15.62 -8.51
N LYS A 225 -6.67 -15.88 -7.48
CA LYS A 225 -7.32 -17.19 -7.28
C LYS A 225 -8.50 -17.45 -8.19
N LYS A 226 -9.28 -16.42 -8.49
CA LYS A 226 -10.54 -16.57 -9.23
C LYS A 226 -10.40 -16.26 -10.70
N TYR A 227 -9.57 -15.28 -11.03
CA TYR A 227 -9.42 -14.79 -12.39
C TYR A 227 -8.09 -15.18 -13.04
N GLY A 228 -7.24 -15.91 -12.33
CA GLY A 228 -5.98 -16.43 -12.87
C GLY A 228 -4.86 -15.38 -12.97
N GLY A 229 -5.00 -14.25 -12.29
CA GLY A 229 -3.98 -13.21 -12.28
C GLY A 229 -2.60 -13.74 -11.83
N LYS A 230 -1.54 -13.29 -12.48
CA LYS A 230 -0.19 -13.77 -12.24
C LYS A 230 0.51 -12.96 -11.16
N VAL A 231 0.80 -13.60 -10.03
CA VAL A 231 1.49 -12.98 -8.89
C VAL A 231 2.77 -13.73 -8.56
N ILE A 232 3.89 -13.00 -8.55
CA ILE A 232 5.21 -13.49 -8.12
C ILE A 232 5.35 -13.20 -6.63
N ASP A 233 5.67 -14.22 -5.83
CA ASP A 233 5.89 -14.08 -4.39
C ASP A 233 7.27 -13.50 -4.11
N LEU A 234 7.31 -12.39 -3.38
CA LEU A 234 8.54 -11.71 -2.97
C LEU A 234 9.21 -12.33 -1.75
N ASN A 235 8.41 -12.95 -0.89
CA ASN A 235 8.85 -13.53 0.38
C ASN A 235 9.80 -12.61 1.19
N PRO A 236 9.36 -11.39 1.54
CA PRO A 236 10.18 -10.44 2.29
C PRO A 236 10.39 -10.91 3.74
N ASN A 237 11.45 -10.43 4.38
CA ASN A 237 11.67 -10.68 5.80
C ASN A 237 10.78 -9.79 6.68
N GLU A 238 9.50 -10.10 6.77
CA GLU A 238 8.52 -9.34 7.54
C GLU A 238 8.90 -9.19 9.03
N LYS A 239 9.54 -10.20 9.60
CA LYS A 239 9.89 -10.22 11.03
C LYS A 239 10.92 -9.16 11.42
N ARG A 240 11.74 -8.73 10.47
CA ARG A 240 12.79 -7.74 10.70
C ARG A 240 12.47 -6.37 10.15
N GLY A 241 11.67 -6.30 9.08
CA GLY A 241 11.44 -5.07 8.32
C GLY A 241 10.11 -4.38 8.57
N HIS A 242 9.12 -5.05 9.15
CA HIS A 242 7.78 -4.50 9.36
C HIS A 242 7.56 -4.13 10.83
N ALA A 243 7.29 -2.87 11.10
CA ALA A 243 7.13 -2.35 12.45
C ALA A 243 6.06 -3.08 13.26
N SER A 244 4.93 -3.41 12.64
CA SER A 244 3.84 -4.15 13.29
C SER A 244 4.28 -5.53 13.82
N ASN A 245 5.19 -6.20 13.13
CA ASN A 245 5.71 -7.49 13.59
C ASN A 245 6.72 -7.35 14.72
N TYR A 246 7.39 -6.21 14.80
CA TYR A 246 8.34 -5.89 15.85
C TYR A 246 7.63 -5.64 17.19
N LEU A 247 6.52 -4.90 17.14
CA LEU A 247 5.70 -4.58 18.32
C LEU A 247 5.03 -5.80 18.95
N LEU A 248 4.60 -6.77 18.17
CA LEU A 248 3.94 -7.99 18.68
C LEU A 248 4.81 -8.76 19.68
N LYS A 249 6.13 -8.49 19.71
CA LYS A 249 7.06 -9.10 20.67
C LYS A 249 7.23 -8.28 21.95
N GLN A 250 6.89 -6.99 21.95
CA GLN A 250 7.23 -6.07 23.06
C GLN A 250 6.03 -5.52 23.81
N GLN A 251 4.78 -5.63 23.31
CA GLN A 251 3.63 -5.01 23.97
C GLN A 251 2.46 -5.96 24.23
N PRO A 252 1.72 -5.75 25.34
CA PRO A 252 0.48 -6.45 25.60
C PRO A 252 -0.63 -6.00 24.63
N LYS A 253 -1.45 -6.93 24.23
CA LYS A 253 -2.49 -7.02 23.19
C LYS A 253 -3.49 -5.84 22.97
N LYS A 254 -3.27 -4.63 23.47
CA LYS A 254 -4.30 -3.57 23.48
C LYS A 254 -3.91 -2.24 22.80
N ALA A 255 -2.79 -2.11 22.15
CA ALA A 255 -2.48 -0.88 21.43
C ALA A 255 -3.27 -0.82 20.11
N ASN A 256 -4.26 0.05 20.07
CA ASN A 256 -5.07 0.31 18.88
C ASN A 256 -4.20 1.04 17.84
N HIS A 257 -3.91 0.39 16.75
CA HIS A 257 -2.92 0.68 15.71
C HIS A 257 -3.06 2.06 15.02
N ARG A 258 -4.19 2.73 15.13
CA ARG A 258 -4.53 3.87 14.26
C ARG A 258 -4.78 5.21 14.94
N SER A 259 -5.01 5.24 16.23
CA SER A 259 -5.32 6.49 16.92
C SER A 259 -4.08 7.34 17.20
N LYS A 260 -2.86 6.87 16.86
CA LYS A 260 -1.61 7.43 17.34
C LYS A 260 -0.48 7.41 16.30
N VAL A 261 -0.77 7.84 15.07
CA VAL A 261 0.28 7.98 14.04
C VAL A 261 1.42 8.87 14.51
N GLN A 262 1.13 9.88 15.34
CA GLN A 262 2.13 10.75 15.96
C GLN A 262 2.99 10.03 17.01
N ASP A 263 2.46 9.01 17.67
CA ASP A 263 3.17 8.23 18.70
C ASP A 263 3.98 7.06 18.11
N MET A 264 3.95 6.84 16.79
CA MET A 264 4.66 5.71 16.16
C MET A 264 6.18 5.77 16.37
N THR A 265 6.76 6.94 16.57
CA THR A 265 8.19 7.09 16.90
C THR A 265 8.59 6.52 18.23
N GLU A 266 7.72 6.58 19.22
CA GLU A 266 7.98 6.02 20.55
C GLU A 266 7.82 4.51 20.58
N TYR A 267 6.93 3.99 19.74
CA TYR A 267 6.59 2.56 19.70
C TYR A 267 7.42 1.74 18.71
N TYR A 268 7.93 2.37 17.65
CA TYR A 268 8.71 1.69 16.63
C TYR A 268 10.15 2.19 16.68
N ASN A 269 11.02 1.42 17.29
CA ASN A 269 12.44 1.76 17.30
C ASN A 269 13.02 1.61 15.88
N LEU A 270 12.85 2.64 15.05
CA LEU A 270 13.39 2.68 13.71
C LEU A 270 14.91 2.47 13.71
N ASP A 271 15.60 3.01 14.70
CA ASP A 271 17.05 2.93 14.83
C ASP A 271 17.48 1.48 15.07
N GLU A 272 16.81 0.76 15.96
CA GLU A 272 17.07 -0.67 16.21
C GLU A 272 16.74 -1.52 15.00
N MET A 273 15.61 -1.26 14.32
CA MET A 273 15.24 -1.99 13.09
C MET A 273 16.27 -1.76 11.99
N ALA A 274 16.71 -0.52 11.79
CA ALA A 274 17.72 -0.17 10.80
C ALA A 274 19.07 -0.82 11.14
N ALA A 275 19.47 -0.86 12.41
CA ALA A 275 20.67 -1.56 12.86
C ALA A 275 20.58 -3.08 12.58
N ASN A 276 19.46 -3.70 12.93
CA ASN A 276 19.22 -5.14 12.68
C ASN A 276 19.21 -5.52 11.19
N LEU A 277 18.90 -4.56 10.31
CA LEU A 277 18.93 -4.73 8.86
C LEU A 277 20.27 -4.28 8.23
N GLY A 278 21.23 -3.77 9.03
CA GLY A 278 22.51 -3.28 8.54
C GLY A 278 22.44 -1.96 7.77
N ILE A 279 21.41 -1.16 7.98
CA ILE A 279 21.14 0.09 7.26
C ILE A 279 21.11 1.32 8.18
N ALA A 280 21.61 1.22 9.43
CA ALA A 280 21.63 2.33 10.39
C ALA A 280 22.37 3.56 9.85
N HIS A 281 23.37 3.39 8.99
CA HIS A 281 24.11 4.48 8.34
C HIS A 281 23.26 5.31 7.35
N LEU A 282 22.08 4.85 6.97
CA LEU A 282 21.13 5.56 6.12
C LEU A 282 20.10 6.38 6.92
N LEU A 283 20.05 6.25 8.22
CA LEU A 283 19.11 7.03 9.06
C LEU A 283 19.28 8.53 8.83
N PRO A 284 18.16 9.31 8.89
CA PRO A 284 18.21 10.76 8.82
C PRO A 284 18.74 11.38 10.12
#